data_39065e446df458a95beb80cf7d22ae53
#
_entry.id   39065e446df458a95beb80cf7d22ae53
#
_cell.length_a   1.000
_cell.length_b   1.000
_cell.length_c   1.000
_cell.angle_alpha   90.00
_cell.angle_beta   90.00
_cell.angle_gamma   90.00
#
_symmetry.space_group_name_H-M   'P 1'
#
loop_
_entity.id
_entity.type
_entity.pdbx_description
1 polymer ?
#
loop_
_entity_poly.entity_id
_entity_poly.type
_entity_poly.pdbx_seq_one_letter_code
_entity_poly.pdbx_strand_id
1 'polypeptide(L)'
;MPASKNALLRYKTIDACLCNRTRLWTLDDLVHKCNEAMLDYCGTSISVRTIQSDIQFMRSDNPGYNAPILVVDKKYYTYDDPDYSITKTPLSLQDVKQLNEAIGFFKQMSAFHPMAGLEDVLCRLEDHVKNLNNQSKPVVYFEQNRKVKGLQYIPIIYEAIAKKQVLRILYQSFKSTRPRKFIFSPYILKESRNRWFVFGMHTRKTTEVTNLALDRIITIKVANGCPFYEDPTFDPETFFDDFVGVTKMKTPVEEVRFWAAPIFASYILTKPIHTSQQVLEQRKDGSMIFQIKVIVNHELERDLMAYGDSVRVLSPASLVKTMHDRFAFGLRQYEGER
;
A
#
# COMPACT_ATOMS: atom_id res chain seq x y z
N MET A 1 -15.77 2.97 20.05
CA MET A 1 -15.53 4.41 19.82
C MET A 1 -14.19 4.57 19.12
N PRO A 2 -14.05 5.43 18.10
CA PRO A 2 -12.75 5.65 17.51
C PRO A 2 -11.82 6.23 18.58
N ALA A 3 -10.67 5.61 18.79
CA ALA A 3 -9.63 6.13 19.65
C ALA A 3 -9.30 7.56 19.18
N SER A 4 -9.45 8.55 20.07
CA SER A 4 -9.15 9.93 19.71
C SER A 4 -7.70 10.02 19.23
N LYS A 5 -7.46 10.76 18.13
CA LYS A 5 -6.09 11.02 17.64
C LYS A 5 -5.21 11.38 18.85
N ASN A 6 -4.09 10.65 19.02
CA ASN A 6 -3.10 10.85 20.11
C ASN A 6 -3.50 10.35 21.53
N ALA A 7 -4.55 9.53 21.70
CA ALA A 7 -4.91 8.98 23.00
C ALA A 7 -3.76 8.14 23.61
N LEU A 8 -3.07 7.35 22.78
CA LEU A 8 -1.95 6.51 23.22
C LEU A 8 -0.78 7.33 23.83
N LEU A 9 -0.52 8.53 23.29
CA LEU A 9 0.52 9.41 23.85
C LEU A 9 0.14 9.85 25.27
N ARG A 10 -1.16 10.23 25.49
CA ARG A 10 -1.66 10.62 26.80
C ARG A 10 -1.62 9.46 27.79
N TYR A 11 -2.02 8.25 27.38
CA TYR A 11 -1.96 7.06 28.23
C TYR A 11 -0.52 6.75 28.67
N LYS A 12 0.44 6.82 27.76
CA LYS A 12 1.86 6.64 28.07
C LYS A 12 2.39 7.73 29.00
N THR A 13 1.94 8.97 28.85
CA THR A 13 2.33 10.09 29.71
C THR A 13 1.75 9.91 31.12
N ILE A 14 0.47 9.53 31.24
CA ILE A 14 -0.17 9.22 32.53
C ILE A 14 0.56 8.05 33.18
N ASP A 15 0.84 6.98 32.45
CA ASP A 15 1.56 5.81 32.96
C ASP A 15 2.93 6.18 33.50
N ALA A 16 3.72 6.95 32.73
CA ALA A 16 5.03 7.43 33.19
C ALA A 16 4.96 8.26 34.47
N CYS A 17 3.89 9.06 34.63
CA CYS A 17 3.64 9.79 35.85
C CYS A 17 3.31 8.84 37.02
N LEU A 18 2.37 7.90 36.84
CA LEU A 18 1.94 6.97 37.89
C LEU A 18 3.02 5.96 38.30
N CYS A 19 3.94 5.59 37.39
CA CYS A 19 5.11 4.79 37.69
C CYS A 19 6.17 5.57 38.51
N ASN A 20 6.18 6.90 38.40
CA ASN A 20 7.11 7.74 39.18
C ASN A 20 6.58 8.02 40.59
N ARG A 21 7.01 7.22 41.57
CA ARG A 21 6.58 7.31 42.96
C ARG A 21 7.36 8.31 43.80
N THR A 22 8.32 9.04 43.21
CA THR A 22 9.10 10.04 43.94
C THR A 22 8.28 11.27 44.35
N ARG A 23 7.11 11.44 43.71
CA ARG A 23 6.14 12.49 44.05
C ARG A 23 4.69 11.97 43.93
N LEU A 24 3.79 12.67 44.61
CA LEU A 24 2.35 12.42 44.50
C LEU A 24 1.79 13.19 43.31
N TRP A 25 0.91 12.55 42.53
CA TRP A 25 0.35 13.11 41.29
C TRP A 25 -1.12 13.46 41.48
N THR A 26 -1.44 14.75 41.39
CA THR A 26 -2.84 15.22 41.37
C THR A 26 -3.40 15.16 39.95
N LEU A 27 -4.73 15.30 39.80
CA LEU A 27 -5.34 15.39 38.48
C LEU A 27 -4.79 16.57 37.65
N ASP A 28 -4.58 17.71 38.29
CA ASP A 28 -4.03 18.92 37.64
C ASP A 28 -2.59 18.69 37.16
N ASP A 29 -1.76 17.98 37.95
CA ASP A 29 -0.41 17.59 37.53
C ASP A 29 -0.44 16.69 36.30
N LEU A 30 -1.34 15.71 36.25
CA LEU A 30 -1.49 14.82 35.10
C LEU A 30 -1.95 15.59 33.86
N VAL A 31 -2.90 16.51 34.01
CA VAL A 31 -3.36 17.39 32.93
C VAL A 31 -2.21 18.25 32.40
N HIS A 32 -1.40 18.85 33.32
CA HIS A 32 -0.27 19.68 32.94
C HIS A 32 0.77 18.87 32.15
N LYS A 33 1.17 17.68 32.63
CA LYS A 33 2.13 16.82 31.95
C LYS A 33 1.64 16.32 30.59
N CYS A 34 0.37 15.96 30.50
CA CYS A 34 -0.20 15.56 29.22
C CYS A 34 -0.29 16.74 28.23
N ASN A 35 -0.55 17.96 28.73
CA ASN A 35 -0.54 19.15 27.87
C ASN A 35 0.88 19.47 27.36
N GLU A 36 1.91 19.38 28.21
CA GLU A 36 3.31 19.51 27.75
C GLU A 36 3.59 18.54 26.60
N ALA A 37 3.35 17.24 26.79
CA ALA A 37 3.60 16.22 25.79
C ALA A 37 2.79 16.42 24.50
N MET A 38 1.53 16.88 24.60
CA MET A 38 0.65 17.13 23.46
C MET A 38 1.04 18.38 22.69
N LEU A 39 1.48 19.43 23.36
CA LEU A 39 1.98 20.65 22.73
C LEU A 39 3.25 20.38 21.93
N ASP A 40 4.18 19.62 22.51
CA ASP A 40 5.44 19.24 21.85
C ASP A 40 5.22 18.35 20.61
N TYR A 41 4.20 17.47 20.64
CA TYR A 41 3.97 16.49 19.58
C TYR A 41 3.05 17.01 18.45
N CYS A 42 1.97 17.74 18.78
CA CYS A 42 0.94 18.12 17.81
C CYS A 42 0.37 19.52 17.99
N GLY A 43 0.92 20.34 18.90
CA GLY A 43 0.51 21.73 19.11
C GLY A 43 -0.91 21.91 19.66
N THR A 44 -1.51 20.88 20.29
CA THR A 44 -2.88 20.93 20.83
C THR A 44 -2.89 20.82 22.34
N SER A 45 -3.84 21.48 23.00
CA SER A 45 -4.10 21.36 24.44
C SER A 45 -5.33 20.47 24.69
N ILE A 46 -5.38 19.88 25.88
CA ILE A 46 -6.44 18.96 26.31
C ILE A 46 -7.09 19.45 27.59
N SER A 47 -8.37 19.08 27.77
CA SER A 47 -9.15 19.46 28.93
C SER A 47 -8.99 18.46 30.10
N VAL A 48 -9.29 18.91 31.31
CA VAL A 48 -9.36 18.06 32.51
C VAL A 48 -10.32 16.87 32.28
N ARG A 49 -11.44 17.10 31.62
CA ARG A 49 -12.45 16.08 31.31
C ARG A 49 -11.87 14.98 30.43
N THR A 50 -10.97 15.33 29.50
CA THR A 50 -10.29 14.36 28.63
C THR A 50 -9.41 13.42 29.45
N ILE A 51 -8.61 13.94 30.38
CA ILE A 51 -7.76 13.13 31.26
C ILE A 51 -8.58 12.24 32.20
N GLN A 52 -9.69 12.74 32.73
CA GLN A 52 -10.60 11.92 33.53
C GLN A 52 -11.16 10.73 32.71
N SER A 53 -11.56 11.00 31.47
CA SER A 53 -12.03 9.95 30.55
C SER A 53 -10.91 8.96 30.22
N ASP A 54 -9.68 9.43 30.01
CA ASP A 54 -8.51 8.61 29.75
C ASP A 54 -8.18 7.71 30.96
N ILE A 55 -8.22 8.23 32.17
CA ILE A 55 -8.03 7.42 33.41
C ILE A 55 -9.13 6.37 33.54
N GLN A 56 -10.38 6.72 33.25
CA GLN A 56 -11.48 5.74 33.26
C GLN A 56 -11.25 4.64 32.22
N PHE A 57 -10.83 5.02 31.02
CA PHE A 57 -10.47 4.06 29.98
C PHE A 57 -9.32 3.15 30.40
N MET A 58 -8.25 3.70 31.00
CA MET A 58 -7.12 2.91 31.50
C MET A 58 -7.54 1.91 32.59
N ARG A 59 -8.52 2.24 33.42
CA ARG A 59 -9.11 1.35 34.44
C ARG A 59 -10.03 0.29 33.88
N SER A 60 -10.67 0.56 32.73
CA SER A 60 -11.64 -0.37 32.17
C SER A 60 -10.97 -1.67 31.73
N ASP A 61 -11.69 -2.77 31.90
CA ASP A 61 -11.39 -4.03 31.22
C ASP A 61 -11.85 -3.91 29.76
N ASN A 62 -11.35 -4.64 28.87
CA ASN A 62 -11.60 -4.64 27.43
C ASN A 62 -12.63 -3.59 26.89
N PRO A 63 -12.22 -2.53 26.18
CA PRO A 63 -10.94 -2.37 25.45
C PRO A 63 -9.84 -1.59 26.18
N GLY A 64 -9.93 -1.39 27.48
CA GLY A 64 -8.96 -0.67 28.32
C GLY A 64 -7.74 -1.51 28.70
N TYR A 65 -7.00 -1.00 29.69
CA TYR A 65 -5.75 -1.63 30.17
C TYR A 65 -5.91 -2.40 31.48
N ASN A 66 -7.13 -2.41 32.06
CA ASN A 66 -7.38 -2.94 33.41
C ASN A 66 -6.36 -2.44 34.44
N ALA A 67 -5.98 -1.16 34.29
CA ALA A 67 -4.91 -0.56 35.10
C ALA A 67 -5.36 -0.37 36.56
N PRO A 68 -4.59 -0.85 37.54
CA PRO A 68 -4.94 -0.77 38.97
C PRO A 68 -4.65 0.65 39.50
N ILE A 69 -5.32 1.66 38.96
CA ILE A 69 -5.14 3.06 39.38
C ILE A 69 -5.98 3.33 40.64
N LEU A 70 -5.32 3.66 41.74
CA LEU A 70 -5.94 4.09 42.98
C LEU A 70 -5.96 5.61 43.14
N VAL A 71 -6.86 6.09 43.98
CA VAL A 71 -6.87 7.48 44.44
C VAL A 71 -6.64 7.51 45.96
N VAL A 72 -5.47 7.99 46.36
CA VAL A 72 -5.06 8.12 47.76
C VAL A 72 -5.45 9.51 48.24
N ASP A 73 -5.91 9.61 49.48
CA ASP A 73 -6.37 10.84 50.14
C ASP A 73 -7.40 11.65 49.30
N LYS A 74 -8.21 10.96 48.49
CA LYS A 74 -9.20 11.58 47.57
C LYS A 74 -8.61 12.58 46.57
N LYS A 75 -7.32 12.61 46.39
CA LYS A 75 -6.62 13.64 45.62
C LYS A 75 -5.49 13.09 44.72
N TYR A 76 -4.77 12.08 45.18
CA TYR A 76 -3.54 11.61 44.49
C TYR A 76 -3.77 10.31 43.74
N TYR A 77 -3.34 10.27 42.49
CA TYR A 77 -3.42 9.09 41.62
C TYR A 77 -2.11 8.30 41.71
N THR A 78 -2.19 6.98 41.81
CA THR A 78 -1.07 6.06 41.81
C THR A 78 -1.52 4.67 41.36
N TYR A 79 -0.58 3.82 40.96
CA TYR A 79 -0.86 2.39 40.80
C TYR A 79 -0.85 1.65 42.15
N ASP A 80 -1.80 0.71 42.32
CA ASP A 80 -1.83 -0.21 43.45
C ASP A 80 -0.58 -1.11 43.44
N ASP A 81 -0.31 -1.72 42.28
CA ASP A 81 0.89 -2.51 42.05
C ASP A 81 2.09 -1.61 41.70
N PRO A 82 3.18 -1.65 42.51
CA PRO A 82 4.40 -0.87 42.24
C PRO A 82 5.09 -1.17 40.93
N ASP A 83 4.99 -2.39 40.45
CA ASP A 83 5.65 -2.87 39.26
C ASP A 83 4.80 -2.76 37.99
N TYR A 84 3.55 -2.35 38.14
CA TYR A 84 2.61 -2.20 37.04
C TYR A 84 3.00 -1.02 36.12
N SER A 85 2.87 -1.24 34.84
CA SER A 85 2.91 -0.21 33.78
C SER A 85 2.11 -0.74 32.61
N ILE A 86 1.36 0.14 31.91
CA ILE A 86 0.67 -0.25 30.68
C ILE A 86 1.64 -0.69 29.57
N THR A 87 2.91 -0.26 29.65
CA THR A 87 3.95 -0.66 28.70
C THR A 87 4.58 -2.01 29.05
N LYS A 88 4.37 -2.51 30.28
CA LYS A 88 4.83 -3.82 30.75
C LYS A 88 3.71 -4.86 30.81
N THR A 89 2.47 -4.47 30.52
CA THR A 89 1.34 -5.43 30.52
C THR A 89 1.61 -6.52 29.51
N PRO A 90 1.63 -7.80 29.92
CA PRO A 90 1.81 -8.89 28.97
C PRO A 90 0.66 -8.88 27.95
N LEU A 91 1.00 -9.12 26.68
CA LEU A 91 0.01 -9.24 25.62
C LEU A 91 -1.04 -10.28 26.02
N SER A 92 -2.31 -9.96 25.85
CA SER A 92 -3.37 -10.96 26.07
C SER A 92 -3.22 -12.11 25.06
N LEU A 93 -3.75 -13.28 25.38
CA LEU A 93 -3.77 -14.42 24.44
C LEU A 93 -4.43 -14.06 23.11
N GLN A 94 -5.38 -13.13 23.12
CA GLN A 94 -6.04 -12.64 21.91
C GLN A 94 -5.11 -11.73 21.10
N ASP A 95 -4.35 -10.83 21.76
CA ASP A 95 -3.37 -9.97 21.09
C ASP A 95 -2.24 -10.81 20.45
N VAL A 96 -1.77 -11.81 21.19
CA VAL A 96 -0.78 -12.79 20.70
C VAL A 96 -1.29 -13.53 19.47
N LYS A 97 -2.57 -13.96 19.46
CA LYS A 97 -3.17 -14.60 18.30
C LYS A 97 -3.25 -13.66 17.10
N GLN A 98 -3.74 -12.43 17.30
CA GLN A 98 -3.81 -11.43 16.24
C GLN A 98 -2.42 -11.06 15.69
N LEU A 99 -1.42 -10.98 16.57
CA LEU A 99 -0.04 -10.70 16.18
C LEU A 99 0.54 -11.84 15.32
N ASN A 100 0.29 -13.09 15.71
CA ASN A 100 0.69 -14.28 14.94
C ASN A 100 0.02 -14.33 13.56
N GLU A 101 -1.27 -14.02 13.49
CA GLU A 101 -1.99 -13.93 12.22
C GLU A 101 -1.40 -12.84 11.32
N ALA A 102 -1.12 -11.66 11.88
CA ALA A 102 -0.48 -10.56 11.17
C ALA A 102 0.94 -10.92 10.69
N ILE A 103 1.77 -11.53 11.54
CA ILE A 103 3.11 -12.00 11.16
C ILE A 103 3.03 -13.02 10.02
N GLY A 104 2.09 -13.99 10.11
CA GLY A 104 1.86 -14.97 9.06
C GLY A 104 1.46 -14.32 7.74
N PHE A 105 0.61 -13.31 7.78
CA PHE A 105 0.21 -12.52 6.63
C PHE A 105 1.40 -11.74 6.02
N PHE A 106 2.17 -11.03 6.85
CA PHE A 106 3.35 -10.29 6.39
C PHE A 106 4.45 -11.20 5.84
N LYS A 107 4.65 -12.40 6.38
CA LYS A 107 5.59 -13.38 5.81
C LYS A 107 5.20 -13.82 4.40
N GLN A 108 3.91 -13.98 4.13
CA GLN A 108 3.45 -14.27 2.77
C GLN A 108 3.60 -13.06 1.84
N MET A 109 3.40 -11.85 2.37
CA MET A 109 3.67 -10.62 1.62
C MET A 109 5.17 -10.36 1.42
N SER A 110 6.05 -10.73 2.36
CA SER A 110 7.50 -10.51 2.24
C SER A 110 8.11 -11.24 1.05
N ALA A 111 7.49 -12.32 0.59
CA ALA A 111 7.84 -12.97 -0.67
C ALA A 111 7.63 -12.07 -1.91
N PHE A 112 6.79 -11.03 -1.81
CA PHE A 112 6.60 -10.02 -2.86
C PHE A 112 7.54 -8.82 -2.71
N HIS A 113 8.06 -8.57 -1.52
CA HIS A 113 8.81 -7.36 -1.19
C HIS A 113 10.06 -7.74 -0.40
N PRO A 114 11.20 -7.95 -1.05
CA PRO A 114 12.47 -8.10 -0.35
C PRO A 114 12.88 -6.76 0.28
N MET A 115 12.17 -6.35 1.32
CA MET A 115 12.63 -5.27 2.18
C MET A 115 13.76 -5.82 3.04
N ALA A 116 14.98 -5.35 2.81
CA ALA A 116 16.14 -5.74 3.59
C ALA A 116 15.85 -5.53 5.08
N GLY A 117 15.93 -6.61 5.87
CA GLY A 117 15.69 -6.59 7.31
C GLY A 117 14.25 -6.86 7.76
N LEU A 118 13.25 -6.89 6.87
CA LEU A 118 11.87 -7.22 7.26
C LEU A 118 11.78 -8.67 7.73
N GLU A 119 12.44 -9.59 7.05
CA GLU A 119 12.48 -11.02 7.45
C GLU A 119 13.09 -11.17 8.84
N ASP A 120 14.19 -10.47 9.15
CA ASP A 120 14.82 -10.48 10.47
C ASP A 120 13.91 -9.89 11.55
N VAL A 121 13.16 -8.84 11.23
CA VAL A 121 12.19 -8.24 12.15
C VAL A 121 11.02 -9.18 12.39
N LEU A 122 10.48 -9.78 11.33
CA LEU A 122 9.39 -10.76 11.44
C LEU A 122 9.83 -12.02 12.19
N CYS A 123 11.06 -12.51 11.98
CA CYS A 123 11.61 -13.62 12.76
C CYS A 123 11.76 -13.27 14.23
N ARG A 124 12.29 -12.10 14.56
CA ARG A 124 12.39 -11.65 15.98
C ARG A 124 11.03 -11.45 16.63
N LEU A 125 10.04 -10.90 15.91
CA LEU A 125 8.67 -10.79 16.41
C LEU A 125 8.06 -12.18 16.61
N GLU A 126 8.27 -13.07 15.66
CA GLU A 126 7.79 -14.45 15.78
C GLU A 126 8.42 -15.20 16.96
N ASP A 127 9.72 -15.04 17.20
CA ASP A 127 10.41 -15.64 18.33
C ASP A 127 9.88 -15.11 19.68
N HIS A 128 9.55 -13.82 19.75
CA HIS A 128 8.89 -13.23 20.93
C HIS A 128 7.49 -13.79 21.16
N VAL A 129 6.77 -14.11 20.09
CA VAL A 129 5.39 -14.59 20.14
C VAL A 129 5.30 -16.12 20.19
N LYS A 130 6.27 -16.87 19.61
CA LYS A 130 6.34 -18.34 19.61
C LYS A 130 6.47 -18.98 20.99
N ASN A 131 7.04 -18.26 21.94
CA ASN A 131 7.08 -18.72 23.33
C ASN A 131 5.68 -18.90 23.94
N LEU A 132 4.61 -18.56 23.22
CA LEU A 132 3.26 -18.54 23.71
C LEU A 132 2.29 -19.48 22.95
N ASN A 133 2.59 -19.97 21.73
CA ASN A 133 1.72 -20.97 21.07
C ASN A 133 2.25 -21.59 19.76
N ASN A 134 1.68 -22.76 19.39
CA ASN A 134 2.00 -23.67 18.30
C ASN A 134 2.01 -23.04 16.88
N GLN A 135 2.88 -23.59 16.01
CA GLN A 135 2.95 -23.31 14.57
C GLN A 135 1.59 -23.57 13.90
N SER A 136 0.89 -22.53 13.53
CA SER A 136 -0.25 -22.63 12.63
C SER A 136 0.22 -22.65 11.18
N LYS A 137 -0.34 -23.57 10.37
CA LYS A 137 -0.14 -23.56 8.91
C LYS A 137 -0.75 -22.27 8.34
N PRO A 138 -0.12 -21.65 7.32
CA PRO A 138 -0.67 -20.46 6.68
C PRO A 138 -2.07 -20.75 6.12
N VAL A 139 -3.03 -19.92 6.49
CA VAL A 139 -4.44 -20.03 6.08
C VAL A 139 -4.73 -19.16 4.85
N VAL A 140 -3.91 -18.13 4.59
CA VAL A 140 -4.02 -17.23 3.44
C VAL A 140 -2.90 -17.57 2.46
N TYR A 141 -3.22 -17.65 1.19
CA TYR A 141 -2.27 -17.89 0.11
C TYR A 141 -2.39 -16.78 -0.94
N PHE A 142 -1.26 -16.13 -1.25
CA PHE A 142 -1.17 -15.16 -2.34
C PHE A 142 -0.55 -15.83 -3.56
N GLU A 143 -1.07 -15.52 -4.75
CA GLU A 143 -0.46 -15.93 -6.00
C GLU A 143 0.97 -15.36 -6.09
N GLN A 144 1.96 -16.22 -6.13
CA GLN A 144 3.37 -15.86 -6.14
C GLN A 144 4.05 -16.35 -7.41
N ASN A 145 4.64 -15.44 -8.14
CA ASN A 145 5.58 -15.80 -9.18
C ASN A 145 7.01 -15.78 -8.63
N ARG A 146 7.51 -16.94 -8.19
CA ARG A 146 8.86 -17.10 -7.61
C ARG A 146 10.00 -16.76 -8.59
N LYS A 147 9.71 -16.57 -9.89
CA LYS A 147 10.69 -16.25 -10.93
C LYS A 147 10.72 -14.78 -11.33
N VAL A 148 10.07 -13.89 -10.57
CA VAL A 148 10.09 -12.45 -10.83
C VAL A 148 11.50 -11.92 -10.67
N LYS A 149 12.00 -11.27 -11.72
CA LYS A 149 13.32 -10.63 -11.73
C LYS A 149 13.21 -9.17 -11.32
N GLY A 150 14.30 -8.60 -10.76
CA GLY A 150 14.39 -7.19 -10.45
C GLY A 150 13.96 -6.82 -9.02
N LEU A 151 13.45 -7.76 -8.23
CA LEU A 151 13.02 -7.52 -6.84
C LEU A 151 14.17 -7.02 -5.96
N GLN A 152 15.39 -7.46 -6.21
CA GLN A 152 16.60 -7.03 -5.50
C GLN A 152 16.88 -5.52 -5.62
N TYR A 153 16.25 -4.82 -6.57
CA TYR A 153 16.41 -3.39 -6.76
C TYR A 153 15.36 -2.55 -5.99
N ILE A 154 14.32 -3.18 -5.44
CA ILE A 154 13.26 -2.47 -4.69
C ILE A 154 13.84 -1.67 -3.52
N PRO A 155 14.70 -2.23 -2.64
CA PRO A 155 15.21 -1.49 -1.47
C PRO A 155 15.98 -0.22 -1.84
N ILE A 156 16.88 -0.30 -2.81
CA ILE A 156 17.66 0.85 -3.24
C ILE A 156 16.81 1.92 -3.92
N ILE A 157 15.79 1.51 -4.68
CA ILE A 157 14.85 2.43 -5.33
C ILE A 157 13.95 3.09 -4.27
N TYR A 158 13.43 2.33 -3.33
CA TYR A 158 12.61 2.84 -2.22
C TYR A 158 13.36 3.90 -1.40
N GLU A 159 14.61 3.59 -1.02
CA GLU A 159 15.45 4.53 -0.29
C GLU A 159 15.75 5.80 -1.11
N ALA A 160 16.00 5.64 -2.41
CA ALA A 160 16.22 6.76 -3.31
C ALA A 160 14.97 7.66 -3.47
N ILE A 161 13.76 7.08 -3.48
CA ILE A 161 12.51 7.85 -3.47
C ILE A 161 12.37 8.60 -2.14
N ALA A 162 12.53 7.92 -1.01
CA ALA A 162 12.37 8.51 0.31
C ALA A 162 13.36 9.66 0.58
N LYS A 163 14.60 9.54 0.06
CA LYS A 163 15.66 10.55 0.24
C LYS A 163 15.80 11.52 -0.94
N LYS A 164 14.92 11.47 -1.92
CA LYS A 164 14.99 12.25 -3.18
C LYS A 164 16.37 12.15 -3.83
N GLN A 165 16.88 10.93 -3.96
CA GLN A 165 18.17 10.65 -4.56
C GLN A 165 18.03 10.24 -6.03
N VAL A 166 18.94 10.71 -6.86
CA VAL A 166 19.01 10.34 -8.29
C VAL A 166 19.70 9.01 -8.46
N LEU A 167 19.21 8.20 -9.38
CA LEU A 167 19.73 6.87 -9.69
C LEU A 167 20.43 6.87 -11.06
N ARG A 168 21.57 6.19 -11.12
CA ARG A 168 22.24 5.81 -12.37
C ARG A 168 21.86 4.37 -12.67
N ILE A 169 21.10 4.14 -13.74
CA ILE A 169 20.53 2.86 -14.12
C ILE A 169 21.10 2.42 -15.46
N LEU A 170 21.64 1.20 -15.53
CA LEU A 170 21.92 0.49 -16.78
C LEU A 170 20.73 -0.41 -17.09
N TYR A 171 20.06 -0.14 -18.20
CA TYR A 171 18.77 -0.74 -18.55
C TYR A 171 18.78 -1.29 -19.96
N GLN A 172 18.19 -2.46 -20.17
CA GLN A 172 18.04 -3.07 -21.51
C GLN A 172 16.58 -3.42 -21.78
N SER A 173 15.92 -2.61 -22.61
CA SER A 173 14.59 -2.93 -23.12
C SER A 173 14.62 -4.21 -23.97
N PHE A 174 13.57 -5.02 -23.92
CA PHE A 174 13.44 -6.19 -24.80
C PHE A 174 13.44 -5.86 -26.30
N LYS A 175 13.13 -4.60 -26.65
CA LYS A 175 13.19 -4.11 -28.04
C LYS A 175 14.58 -3.60 -28.44
N SER A 176 15.53 -3.54 -27.52
CA SER A 176 16.87 -2.98 -27.76
C SER A 176 17.94 -4.05 -27.68
N THR A 177 18.84 -4.07 -28.66
CA THR A 177 19.99 -4.98 -28.70
C THR A 177 21.12 -4.54 -27.77
N ARG A 178 21.15 -3.28 -27.36
CA ARG A 178 22.22 -2.72 -26.51
C ARG A 178 21.65 -2.06 -25.24
N PRO A 179 22.29 -2.22 -24.09
CA PRO A 179 21.90 -1.56 -22.88
C PRO A 179 22.15 -0.03 -22.97
N ARG A 180 21.32 0.74 -22.28
CA ARG A 180 21.41 2.19 -22.19
C ARG A 180 21.60 2.62 -20.74
N LYS A 181 22.38 3.70 -20.54
CA LYS A 181 22.54 4.33 -19.22
C LYS A 181 21.54 5.47 -19.07
N PHE A 182 20.86 5.47 -17.95
CA PHE A 182 19.93 6.53 -17.58
C PHE A 182 20.36 7.18 -16.27
N ILE A 183 20.17 8.47 -16.17
CA ILE A 183 20.14 9.24 -14.92
C ILE A 183 18.68 9.50 -14.64
N PHE A 184 18.16 9.04 -13.50
CA PHE A 184 16.74 8.91 -13.27
C PHE A 184 16.37 9.39 -11.87
N SER A 185 15.39 10.28 -11.76
CA SER A 185 14.77 10.72 -10.51
C SER A 185 13.53 9.87 -10.23
N PRO A 186 13.60 8.90 -9.32
CA PRO A 186 12.49 7.99 -9.05
C PRO A 186 11.43 8.68 -8.18
N TYR A 187 10.14 8.46 -8.47
CA TYR A 187 9.01 9.04 -7.76
C TYR A 187 8.18 8.01 -7.01
N ILE A 188 7.87 6.87 -7.65
CA ILE A 188 7.03 5.83 -7.07
C ILE A 188 7.37 4.45 -7.66
N LEU A 189 7.21 3.42 -6.83
CA LEU A 189 7.21 2.02 -7.24
C LEU A 189 5.77 1.53 -7.41
N LYS A 190 5.49 0.84 -8.51
CA LYS A 190 4.17 0.22 -8.75
C LYS A 190 4.36 -1.24 -9.14
N GLU A 191 3.59 -2.10 -8.49
CA GLU A 191 3.41 -3.48 -8.94
C GLU A 191 2.25 -3.53 -9.94
N SER A 192 2.42 -4.28 -11.02
CA SER A 192 1.36 -4.59 -11.97
C SER A 192 1.58 -5.98 -12.56
N ARG A 193 0.63 -6.88 -12.28
CA ARG A 193 0.61 -8.27 -12.79
C ARG A 193 1.90 -9.04 -12.49
N ASN A 194 2.29 -9.06 -11.24
CA ASN A 194 3.52 -9.71 -10.75
C ASN A 194 4.80 -9.13 -11.36
N ARG A 195 4.79 -7.87 -11.84
CA ARG A 195 5.96 -7.18 -12.34
C ARG A 195 6.07 -5.80 -11.71
N TRP A 196 7.26 -5.43 -11.27
CA TRP A 196 7.54 -4.15 -10.64
C TRP A 196 8.05 -3.11 -11.63
N PHE A 197 7.60 -1.89 -11.43
CA PHE A 197 7.97 -0.72 -12.22
C PHE A 197 8.35 0.42 -11.29
N VAL A 198 9.37 1.18 -11.68
CA VAL A 198 9.66 2.49 -11.09
C VAL A 198 9.23 3.57 -12.07
N PHE A 199 8.45 4.52 -11.57
CA PHE A 199 8.05 5.73 -12.29
C PHE A 199 8.93 6.88 -11.84
N GLY A 200 9.24 7.80 -12.75
CA GLY A 200 10.06 8.96 -12.48
C GLY A 200 10.50 9.65 -13.75
N MET A 201 11.50 10.50 -13.65
CA MET A 201 11.91 11.41 -14.71
C MET A 201 13.35 11.19 -15.12
N HIS A 202 13.60 11.23 -16.43
CA HIS A 202 14.97 11.27 -16.98
C HIS A 202 15.56 12.68 -16.91
N THR A 203 16.78 12.82 -16.38
CA THR A 203 17.44 14.09 -16.10
C THR A 203 17.77 14.95 -17.31
N ARG A 204 17.59 14.51 -18.53
CA ARG A 204 18.12 15.27 -19.70
C ARG A 204 17.22 15.39 -20.92
N LYS A 205 16.08 14.73 -21.01
CA LYS A 205 15.36 14.69 -22.30
C LYS A 205 13.84 14.67 -22.28
N THR A 206 13.19 14.46 -21.14
CA THR A 206 11.71 14.38 -21.12
C THR A 206 11.16 15.25 -20.00
N THR A 207 10.18 16.04 -20.33
CA THR A 207 9.31 16.76 -19.39
C THR A 207 8.20 15.85 -18.85
N GLU A 208 8.33 14.53 -19.02
CA GLU A 208 7.27 13.58 -18.73
C GLU A 208 7.74 12.45 -17.82
N VAL A 209 6.87 12.05 -16.92
CA VAL A 209 7.06 10.87 -16.09
C VAL A 209 7.03 9.61 -16.96
N THR A 210 8.09 8.81 -16.87
CA THR A 210 8.22 7.54 -17.59
C THR A 210 8.38 6.39 -16.62
N ASN A 211 8.20 5.15 -17.10
CA ASN A 211 8.41 3.97 -16.29
C ASN A 211 9.60 3.13 -16.76
N LEU A 212 10.23 2.44 -15.82
CA LEU A 212 11.22 1.41 -16.07
C LEU A 212 10.81 0.13 -15.35
N ALA A 213 10.72 -0.98 -16.08
CA ALA A 213 10.45 -2.27 -15.49
C ALA A 213 11.71 -2.81 -14.79
N LEU A 214 11.59 -3.22 -13.54
CA LEU A 214 12.74 -3.63 -12.72
C LEU A 214 13.44 -4.87 -13.25
N ASP A 215 12.69 -5.78 -13.90
CA ASP A 215 13.22 -7.00 -14.52
C ASP A 215 14.17 -6.76 -15.70
N ARG A 216 14.26 -5.51 -16.17
CA ARG A 216 15.13 -5.07 -17.28
C ARG A 216 16.30 -4.22 -16.82
N ILE A 217 16.42 -3.98 -15.51
CA ILE A 217 17.56 -3.30 -14.92
C ILE A 217 18.73 -4.29 -14.84
N ILE A 218 19.88 -3.88 -15.37
CA ILE A 218 21.13 -4.66 -15.29
C ILE A 218 21.92 -4.25 -14.06
N THR A 219 22.05 -2.93 -13.83
CA THR A 219 22.69 -2.38 -12.64
C THR A 219 22.04 -1.07 -12.23
N ILE A 220 22.08 -0.78 -10.93
CA ILE A 220 21.59 0.45 -10.35
C ILE A 220 22.55 0.95 -9.26
N LYS A 221 22.78 2.26 -9.22
CA LYS A 221 23.59 2.93 -8.21
C LYS A 221 23.06 4.33 -7.95
N VAL A 222 23.24 4.84 -6.74
CA VAL A 222 22.95 6.25 -6.44
C VAL A 222 23.93 7.13 -7.21
N ALA A 223 23.42 8.20 -7.83
CA ALA A 223 24.19 9.15 -8.61
C ALA A 223 24.42 10.43 -7.79
N ASN A 224 25.48 10.42 -6.98
CA ASN A 224 25.85 11.59 -6.18
C ASN A 224 26.17 12.81 -7.08
N GLY A 225 25.77 14.02 -6.62
CA GLY A 225 26.03 15.26 -7.33
C GLY A 225 25.12 15.53 -8.55
N CYS A 226 24.14 14.66 -8.81
CA CYS A 226 23.12 14.92 -9.83
C CYS A 226 21.89 15.58 -9.18
N PRO A 227 21.33 16.66 -9.75
CA PRO A 227 20.12 17.28 -9.23
C PRO A 227 18.92 16.33 -9.39
N PHE A 228 18.09 16.24 -8.36
CA PHE A 228 16.82 15.55 -8.42
C PHE A 228 15.79 16.44 -9.12
N TYR A 229 15.14 15.92 -10.13
CA TYR A 229 14.11 16.66 -10.87
C TYR A 229 12.74 16.22 -10.34
N GLU A 230 11.93 17.20 -9.95
CA GLU A 230 10.54 16.99 -9.56
C GLU A 230 9.63 17.55 -10.68
N ASP A 231 8.60 16.77 -10.99
CA ASP A 231 7.49 17.27 -11.79
C ASP A 231 6.42 17.78 -10.80
N PRO A 232 6.17 19.10 -10.74
CA PRO A 232 5.20 19.66 -9.80
C PRO A 232 3.76 19.22 -10.10
N THR A 233 3.52 18.66 -11.29
CA THR A 233 2.19 18.15 -11.69
C THR A 233 2.00 16.66 -11.39
N PHE A 234 3.05 15.97 -10.93
CA PHE A 234 2.96 14.56 -10.60
C PHE A 234 2.35 14.36 -9.21
N ASP A 235 1.16 13.80 -9.20
CA ASP A 235 0.49 13.35 -7.98
C ASP A 235 0.36 11.81 -8.02
N PRO A 236 1.04 11.09 -7.10
CA PRO A 236 0.97 9.62 -7.05
C PRO A 236 -0.44 9.05 -6.88
N GLU A 237 -1.35 9.80 -6.24
CA GLU A 237 -2.71 9.35 -5.96
C GLU A 237 -3.59 9.36 -7.21
N THR A 238 -3.39 10.34 -8.09
CA THR A 238 -4.23 10.56 -9.28
C THR A 238 -3.55 10.19 -10.60
N PHE A 239 -2.23 10.01 -10.60
CA PHE A 239 -1.45 9.77 -11.84
C PHE A 239 -1.95 8.56 -12.64
N PHE A 240 -2.52 7.55 -11.97
CA PHE A 240 -2.96 6.30 -12.57
C PHE A 240 -4.46 6.26 -12.89
N ASP A 241 -5.20 7.33 -12.63
CA ASP A 241 -6.65 7.38 -12.78
C ASP A 241 -7.13 7.40 -14.23
N ASP A 242 -6.24 7.76 -15.16
CA ASP A 242 -6.60 7.93 -16.56
C ASP A 242 -6.28 6.72 -17.44
N PHE A 243 -5.63 5.68 -16.92
CA PHE A 243 -5.20 4.54 -17.76
C PHE A 243 -5.09 3.22 -17.00
N VAL A 244 -5.24 2.14 -17.73
CA VAL A 244 -5.06 0.78 -17.20
C VAL A 244 -3.57 0.40 -17.22
N GLY A 245 -3.10 -0.22 -16.12
CA GLY A 245 -1.74 -0.78 -16.05
C GLY A 245 -0.64 0.25 -15.74
N VAL A 246 0.38 0.31 -16.61
CA VAL A 246 1.62 1.06 -16.36
C VAL A 246 2.08 1.95 -17.53
N THR A 247 1.40 1.89 -18.68
CA THR A 247 1.78 2.65 -19.88
C THR A 247 0.85 3.82 -20.09
N LYS A 248 1.27 5.03 -19.75
CA LYS A 248 0.56 6.26 -20.09
C LYS A 248 0.93 6.69 -21.50
N MET A 249 -0.07 6.72 -22.39
CA MET A 249 0.07 7.21 -23.76
C MET A 249 -0.16 8.71 -23.82
N LYS A 250 0.31 9.37 -24.90
CA LYS A 250 0.11 10.82 -25.12
C LYS A 250 -1.23 11.14 -25.80
N THR A 251 -2.12 10.20 -25.83
CA THR A 251 -3.48 10.36 -26.38
C THR A 251 -4.42 10.88 -25.30
N PRO A 252 -5.49 11.59 -25.66
CA PRO A 252 -6.50 12.03 -24.70
C PRO A 252 -7.24 10.84 -24.06
N VAL A 253 -7.91 11.11 -22.95
CA VAL A 253 -8.86 10.18 -22.33
C VAL A 253 -10.06 10.04 -23.27
N GLU A 254 -10.46 8.80 -23.55
CA GLU A 254 -11.58 8.46 -24.41
C GLU A 254 -12.66 7.68 -23.63
N GLU A 255 -13.92 7.79 -24.09
CA GLU A 255 -15.01 6.95 -23.61
C GLU A 255 -15.02 5.63 -24.36
N VAL A 256 -14.53 4.59 -23.70
CA VAL A 256 -14.54 3.24 -24.26
C VAL A 256 -15.80 2.53 -23.80
N ARG A 257 -16.62 2.08 -24.77
CA ARG A 257 -17.83 1.28 -24.54
C ARG A 257 -17.60 -0.12 -25.06
N PHE A 258 -18.04 -1.09 -24.28
CA PHE A 258 -17.94 -2.49 -24.67
C PHE A 258 -19.13 -3.29 -24.14
N TRP A 259 -19.54 -4.25 -24.93
CA TRP A 259 -20.54 -5.26 -24.60
C TRP A 259 -19.84 -6.47 -23.98
N ALA A 260 -20.43 -7.06 -22.96
CA ALA A 260 -20.00 -8.30 -22.35
C ALA A 260 -21.13 -9.34 -22.37
N ALA A 261 -20.79 -10.57 -22.74
CA ALA A 261 -21.70 -11.71 -22.72
C ALA A 261 -22.19 -12.02 -21.28
N PRO A 262 -23.37 -12.64 -21.12
CA PRO A 262 -23.98 -12.89 -19.81
C PRO A 262 -23.04 -13.57 -18.81
N ILE A 263 -22.27 -14.54 -19.28
CA ILE A 263 -21.34 -15.32 -18.42
C ILE A 263 -20.23 -14.45 -17.81
N PHE A 264 -19.73 -13.42 -18.54
CA PHE A 264 -18.64 -12.57 -18.09
C PHE A 264 -19.10 -11.21 -17.55
N ALA A 265 -20.32 -10.79 -17.86
CA ALA A 265 -20.86 -9.51 -17.43
C ALA A 265 -20.82 -9.37 -15.89
N SER A 266 -21.20 -10.42 -15.15
CA SER A 266 -21.16 -10.43 -13.68
C SER A 266 -19.73 -10.38 -13.13
N TYR A 267 -18.77 -11.04 -13.77
CA TYR A 267 -17.36 -10.98 -13.35
C TYR A 267 -16.78 -9.59 -13.57
N ILE A 268 -17.07 -8.95 -14.70
CA ILE A 268 -16.63 -7.58 -15.02
C ILE A 268 -17.31 -6.57 -14.08
N LEU A 269 -18.55 -6.80 -13.68
CA LEU A 269 -19.27 -5.97 -12.71
C LEU A 269 -18.61 -6.01 -11.33
N THR A 270 -18.23 -7.20 -10.86
CA THR A 270 -17.63 -7.39 -9.52
C THR A 270 -16.13 -7.10 -9.48
N LYS A 271 -15.43 -7.19 -10.63
CA LYS A 271 -14.03 -6.82 -10.79
C LYS A 271 -13.88 -5.87 -11.98
N PRO A 272 -14.15 -4.58 -11.78
CA PRO A 272 -14.07 -3.58 -12.85
C PRO A 272 -12.70 -3.54 -13.53
N ILE A 273 -12.68 -3.33 -14.84
CA ILE A 273 -11.46 -3.13 -15.63
C ILE A 273 -10.76 -1.82 -15.22
N HIS A 274 -11.55 -0.81 -14.88
CA HIS A 274 -11.08 0.50 -14.47
C HIS A 274 -12.03 1.13 -13.43
N THR A 275 -11.51 2.01 -12.57
CA THR A 275 -12.29 2.69 -11.52
C THR A 275 -13.46 3.53 -12.08
N SER A 276 -13.30 4.08 -13.29
CA SER A 276 -14.35 4.85 -13.98
C SER A 276 -15.44 4.00 -14.61
N GLN A 277 -15.44 2.67 -14.39
CA GLN A 277 -16.41 1.77 -15.04
C GLN A 277 -17.84 2.04 -14.58
N GLN A 278 -18.74 2.17 -15.54
CA GLN A 278 -20.17 2.32 -15.34
C GLN A 278 -20.93 1.32 -16.21
N VAL A 279 -22.09 0.84 -15.72
CA VAL A 279 -23.03 0.05 -16.49
C VAL A 279 -23.95 1.01 -17.22
N LEU A 280 -23.98 0.96 -18.56
CA LEU A 280 -24.89 1.77 -19.37
C LEU A 280 -26.22 1.04 -19.63
N GLU A 281 -26.16 -0.27 -19.82
CA GLU A 281 -27.32 -1.08 -20.16
C GLU A 281 -27.15 -2.48 -19.57
N GLN A 282 -28.23 -3.00 -18.98
CA GLN A 282 -28.35 -4.40 -18.60
C GLN A 282 -29.51 -5.01 -19.37
N ARG A 283 -29.25 -6.05 -20.15
CA ARG A 283 -30.23 -6.70 -21.01
C ARG A 283 -30.92 -7.87 -20.33
N LYS A 284 -32.06 -8.26 -20.85
CA LYS A 284 -32.87 -9.37 -20.32
C LYS A 284 -32.15 -10.72 -20.41
N ASP A 285 -31.25 -10.89 -21.35
CA ASP A 285 -30.43 -12.09 -21.52
C ASP A 285 -29.24 -12.15 -20.55
N GLY A 286 -29.06 -11.14 -19.68
CA GLY A 286 -27.99 -11.03 -18.73
C GLY A 286 -26.71 -10.39 -19.28
N SER A 287 -26.66 -10.06 -20.58
CA SER A 287 -25.55 -9.29 -21.16
C SER A 287 -25.61 -7.83 -20.71
N MET A 288 -24.43 -7.18 -20.66
CA MET A 288 -24.32 -5.78 -20.22
C MET A 288 -23.47 -4.95 -21.18
N ILE A 289 -23.76 -3.66 -21.23
CA ILE A 289 -22.90 -2.67 -21.86
C ILE A 289 -22.25 -1.83 -20.77
N PHE A 290 -20.93 -1.80 -20.78
CA PHE A 290 -20.10 -1.00 -19.87
C PHE A 290 -19.49 0.18 -20.61
N GLN A 291 -19.19 1.24 -19.85
CA GLN A 291 -18.38 2.37 -20.28
C GLN A 291 -17.27 2.61 -19.27
N ILE A 292 -16.08 2.90 -19.77
CA ILE A 292 -14.94 3.39 -19.00
C ILE A 292 -14.37 4.65 -19.66
N LYS A 293 -13.71 5.51 -18.86
CA LYS A 293 -13.04 6.72 -19.34
C LYS A 293 -11.55 6.53 -19.11
N VAL A 294 -10.80 6.31 -20.18
CA VAL A 294 -9.38 5.96 -20.10
C VAL A 294 -8.58 6.40 -21.32
N ILE A 295 -7.30 6.58 -21.15
CA ILE A 295 -6.32 6.63 -22.24
C ILE A 295 -6.19 5.22 -22.81
N VAL A 296 -6.49 5.04 -24.08
CA VAL A 296 -6.36 3.74 -24.75
C VAL A 296 -4.89 3.36 -24.86
N ASN A 297 -4.54 2.21 -24.30
CA ASN A 297 -3.18 1.67 -24.30
C ASN A 297 -3.18 0.15 -24.52
N HIS A 298 -1.99 -0.42 -24.64
CA HIS A 298 -1.81 -1.87 -24.87
C HIS A 298 -2.31 -2.76 -23.73
N GLU A 299 -2.26 -2.26 -22.50
CA GLU A 299 -2.77 -2.99 -21.35
C GLU A 299 -4.29 -3.12 -21.41
N LEU A 300 -5.00 -2.06 -21.76
CA LEU A 300 -6.44 -2.10 -21.96
C LEU A 300 -6.82 -3.06 -23.11
N GLU A 301 -6.13 -2.94 -24.26
CA GLU A 301 -6.36 -3.84 -25.40
C GLU A 301 -6.22 -5.30 -25.01
N ARG A 302 -5.14 -5.63 -24.29
CA ARG A 302 -4.88 -6.98 -23.79
C ARG A 302 -5.95 -7.45 -22.81
N ASP A 303 -6.41 -6.58 -21.91
CA ASP A 303 -7.40 -6.91 -20.90
C ASP A 303 -8.77 -7.19 -21.51
N LEU A 304 -9.15 -6.43 -22.54
CA LEU A 304 -10.36 -6.69 -23.31
C LEU A 304 -10.24 -7.97 -24.15
N MET A 305 -9.08 -8.21 -24.77
CA MET A 305 -8.82 -9.43 -25.55
C MET A 305 -8.82 -10.71 -24.71
N ALA A 306 -8.48 -10.61 -23.41
CA ALA A 306 -8.45 -11.76 -22.51
C ALA A 306 -9.82 -12.43 -22.32
N TYR A 307 -10.90 -11.74 -22.65
CA TYR A 307 -12.26 -12.28 -22.63
C TYR A 307 -12.66 -12.96 -23.97
N GLY A 308 -11.77 -12.92 -24.98
CA GLY A 308 -12.02 -13.57 -26.26
C GLY A 308 -13.25 -13.04 -26.99
N ASP A 309 -14.14 -13.94 -27.38
CA ASP A 309 -15.40 -13.66 -28.07
C ASP A 309 -16.51 -13.11 -27.15
N SER A 310 -16.28 -13.17 -25.84
CA SER A 310 -17.26 -12.81 -24.83
C SER A 310 -17.30 -11.31 -24.52
N VAL A 311 -16.36 -10.52 -25.05
CA VAL A 311 -16.34 -9.06 -24.96
C VAL A 311 -16.16 -8.46 -26.34
N ARG A 312 -17.00 -7.46 -26.66
CA ARG A 312 -16.94 -6.73 -27.92
C ARG A 312 -16.86 -5.23 -27.65
N VAL A 313 -15.81 -4.59 -28.14
CA VAL A 313 -15.67 -3.13 -28.11
C VAL A 313 -16.67 -2.50 -29.07
N LEU A 314 -17.38 -1.46 -28.62
CA LEU A 314 -18.38 -0.73 -29.35
C LEU A 314 -17.90 0.66 -29.76
N SER A 315 -17.07 1.30 -28.95
CA SER A 315 -16.44 2.59 -29.21
C SER A 315 -15.15 2.74 -28.40
N PRO A 316 -14.19 3.61 -28.79
CA PRO A 316 -14.17 4.40 -30.04
C PRO A 316 -13.87 3.53 -31.28
N ALA A 317 -14.15 4.07 -32.46
CA ALA A 317 -13.97 3.35 -33.74
C ALA A 317 -12.51 2.92 -33.97
N SER A 318 -11.55 3.70 -33.51
CA SER A 318 -10.11 3.38 -33.55
C SER A 318 -9.81 2.07 -32.79
N LEU A 319 -10.34 1.93 -31.56
CA LEU A 319 -10.14 0.74 -30.75
C LEU A 319 -10.91 -0.46 -31.34
N VAL A 320 -12.14 -0.26 -31.83
CA VAL A 320 -12.91 -1.30 -32.53
C VAL A 320 -12.09 -1.89 -33.69
N LYS A 321 -11.50 -1.02 -34.52
CA LYS A 321 -10.64 -1.44 -35.63
C LYS A 321 -9.41 -2.21 -35.12
N THR A 322 -8.73 -1.69 -34.12
CA THR A 322 -7.56 -2.36 -33.53
C THR A 322 -7.88 -3.75 -33.01
N MET A 323 -9.01 -3.90 -32.29
CA MET A 323 -9.45 -5.20 -31.78
C MET A 323 -9.80 -6.17 -32.90
N HIS A 324 -10.55 -5.71 -33.93
CA HIS A 324 -10.85 -6.50 -35.12
C HIS A 324 -9.57 -7.01 -35.79
N ASP A 325 -8.62 -6.11 -36.06
CA ASP A 325 -7.37 -6.46 -36.75
C ASP A 325 -6.53 -7.46 -35.94
N ARG A 326 -6.50 -7.32 -34.60
CA ARG A 326 -5.80 -8.27 -33.72
C ARG A 326 -6.46 -9.64 -33.71
N PHE A 327 -7.79 -9.73 -33.64
CA PHE A 327 -8.49 -11.03 -33.72
C PHE A 327 -8.32 -11.68 -35.09
N ALA A 328 -8.42 -10.91 -36.17
CA ALA A 328 -8.20 -11.41 -37.53
C ALA A 328 -6.76 -11.90 -37.74
N PHE A 329 -5.78 -11.18 -37.18
CA PHE A 329 -4.38 -11.63 -37.20
C PHE A 329 -4.18 -12.89 -36.35
N GLY A 330 -4.80 -12.94 -35.16
CA GLY A 330 -4.76 -14.13 -34.30
C GLY A 330 -5.32 -15.36 -35.01
N LEU A 331 -6.49 -15.23 -35.65
CA LEU A 331 -7.13 -16.32 -36.41
C LEU A 331 -6.20 -16.88 -37.48
N ARG A 332 -5.54 -16.03 -38.24
CA ARG A 332 -4.58 -16.46 -39.30
C ARG A 332 -3.40 -17.29 -38.76
N GLN A 333 -2.99 -17.10 -37.48
CA GLN A 333 -1.94 -17.91 -36.88
C GLN A 333 -2.33 -19.40 -36.77
N TYR A 334 -3.64 -19.67 -36.57
CA TYR A 334 -4.18 -21.02 -36.47
C TYR A 334 -4.51 -21.63 -37.84
N GLU A 335 -4.77 -20.79 -38.86
CA GLU A 335 -5.06 -21.23 -40.22
C GLU A 335 -3.81 -21.58 -41.03
N GLY A 336 -2.63 -21.02 -40.67
CA GLY A 336 -1.34 -21.23 -41.38
C GLY A 336 -0.60 -22.50 -41.01
N GLU A 337 -1.07 -23.30 -40.08
CA GLU A 337 -0.47 -24.58 -39.64
C GLU A 337 -1.16 -25.82 -40.27
N ARG A 338 -1.90 -25.67 -41.37
CA ARG A 338 -2.47 -26.80 -42.12
C ARG A 338 -1.75 -27.08 -43.42
#